data_7c980bed50d4ebe92d80279a2ec6b7fb
#
_entry.id   7c980bed50d4ebe92d80279a2ec6b7fb
#
_cell.length_a   1.000
_cell.length_b   1.000
_cell.length_c   1.000
_cell.angle_alpha   90.00
_cell.angle_beta   90.00
_cell.angle_gamma   90.00
#
_symmetry.space_group_name_H-M   'P 1'
#
loop_
_entity.id
_entity.type
_entity.pdbx_description
1 polymer ?
#
loop_
_entity_poly.entity_id
_entity_poly.type
_entity_poly.pdbx_seq_one_letter_code
_entity_poly.pdbx_strand_id
1 'polypeptide(L)'
;MKEAVSIENSVLFPEIFKLLEEGHTVTLGLKGFSMRPFLENNRDKAVLVKGDGLRKGEPVLAEVAPGHYVLHRLVKIDGDKLTLLGDGNLTPEHCRRDDVKAHVIGFYRKGNTVLDSIEGRKWKVYSWWWTRLRPIRRWLLAFYRRIWIPLFGTL
;
A
#
# COMPACT_ATOMS: atom_id res chain seq x y z
N MET A 1 28.10 0.38 -3.60
CA MET A 1 26.87 0.54 -4.41
C MET A 1 26.17 -0.81 -4.45
N LYS A 2 25.03 -0.95 -3.76
CA LYS A 2 24.25 -2.18 -3.87
C LYS A 2 23.45 -2.10 -5.17
N GLU A 3 23.79 -2.93 -6.13
CA GLU A 3 23.00 -3.10 -7.35
C GLU A 3 21.57 -3.53 -6.96
N ALA A 4 20.59 -2.75 -7.40
CA ALA A 4 19.21 -3.14 -7.28
C ALA A 4 18.93 -4.24 -8.30
N VAL A 5 18.98 -5.48 -7.87
CA VAL A 5 18.59 -6.62 -8.70
C VAL A 5 17.07 -6.53 -8.91
N SER A 6 16.66 -6.30 -10.14
CA SER A 6 15.25 -6.38 -10.53
C SER A 6 14.89 -7.86 -10.67
N ILE A 7 14.27 -8.42 -9.64
CA ILE A 7 13.71 -9.76 -9.67
C ILE A 7 12.31 -9.68 -10.27
N GLU A 8 11.97 -10.57 -11.20
CA GLU A 8 10.62 -10.65 -11.73
C GLU A 8 9.60 -10.94 -10.61
N ASN A 9 8.44 -10.33 -10.67
CA ASN A 9 7.38 -10.50 -9.66
C ASN A 9 6.94 -11.97 -9.51
N SER A 10 7.02 -12.74 -10.58
CA SER A 10 6.71 -14.17 -10.60
C SER A 10 7.60 -15.03 -9.68
N VAL A 11 8.84 -14.59 -9.46
CA VAL A 11 9.80 -15.25 -8.56
C VAL A 11 9.80 -14.61 -7.18
N LEU A 12 9.67 -13.30 -7.13
CA LEU A 12 9.78 -12.52 -5.89
C LEU A 12 8.61 -12.81 -4.92
N PHE A 13 7.37 -12.81 -5.40
CA PHE A 13 6.20 -12.96 -4.53
C PHE A 13 6.08 -14.33 -3.86
N PRO A 14 6.33 -15.47 -4.53
CA PRO A 14 6.34 -16.77 -3.86
C PRO A 14 7.34 -16.84 -2.69
N GLU A 15 8.53 -16.28 -2.84
CA GLU A 15 9.53 -16.24 -1.76
C GLU A 15 9.07 -15.34 -0.59
N ILE A 16 8.47 -14.19 -0.89
CA ILE A 16 7.89 -13.31 0.13
C ILE A 16 6.80 -14.06 0.91
N PHE A 17 5.90 -14.74 0.22
CA PHE A 17 4.79 -15.46 0.87
C PHE A 17 5.31 -16.60 1.75
N LYS A 18 6.33 -17.34 1.30
CA LYS A 18 6.98 -18.37 2.11
C LYS A 18 7.55 -17.79 3.41
N LEU A 19 8.30 -16.71 3.33
CA LEU A 19 8.84 -16.03 4.51
C LEU A 19 7.75 -15.56 5.48
N LEU A 20 6.65 -15.02 4.95
CA LEU A 20 5.50 -14.60 5.76
C LEU A 20 4.81 -15.79 6.43
N GLU A 21 4.66 -16.93 5.74
CA GLU A 21 4.12 -18.16 6.32
C GLU A 21 5.00 -18.72 7.44
N GLU A 22 6.31 -18.55 7.34
CA GLU A 22 7.28 -18.91 8.38
C GLU A 22 7.29 -17.92 9.57
N GLY A 23 6.45 -16.88 9.53
CA GLY A 23 6.34 -15.87 10.59
C GLY A 23 7.36 -14.72 10.50
N HIS A 24 8.09 -14.62 9.39
CA HIS A 24 9.03 -13.52 9.19
C HIS A 24 8.32 -12.22 8.79
N THR A 25 8.94 -11.11 9.15
CA THR A 25 8.57 -9.79 8.65
C THR A 25 9.34 -9.49 7.37
N VAL A 26 8.66 -9.01 6.34
CA VAL A 26 9.27 -8.72 5.04
C VAL A 26 9.14 -7.23 4.73
N THR A 27 10.23 -6.61 4.29
CA THR A 27 10.23 -5.22 3.80
C THR A 27 10.23 -5.22 2.28
N LEU A 28 9.15 -4.70 1.69
CA LEU A 28 8.93 -4.65 0.25
C LEU A 28 9.06 -3.22 -0.27
N GLY A 29 9.91 -3.01 -1.27
CA GLY A 29 9.98 -1.74 -2.00
C GLY A 29 8.71 -1.50 -2.83
N LEU A 30 8.17 -0.29 -2.73
CA LEU A 30 6.94 0.08 -3.43
C LEU A 30 7.21 0.53 -4.85
N LYS A 31 6.42 0.02 -5.79
CA LYS A 31 6.41 0.43 -7.19
C LYS A 31 5.04 0.97 -7.57
N GLY A 32 5.03 1.96 -8.46
CA GLY A 32 3.81 2.60 -8.93
C GLY A 32 3.33 3.76 -8.06
N PHE A 33 2.22 4.35 -8.44
CA PHE A 33 1.70 5.60 -7.89
C PHE A 33 0.34 5.44 -7.19
N SER A 34 -0.12 4.20 -7.03
CA SER A 34 -1.45 3.90 -6.53
C SER A 34 -1.68 4.27 -5.07
N MET A 35 -0.62 4.50 -4.31
CA MET A 35 -0.70 4.92 -2.89
C MET A 35 -0.26 6.36 -2.65
N ARG A 36 -0.16 7.18 -3.70
CA ARG A 36 0.01 8.63 -3.56
C ARG A 36 -1.20 9.26 -2.87
N PRO A 37 -1.03 10.36 -2.16
CA PRO A 37 0.17 11.18 -1.98
C PRO A 37 1.08 10.71 -0.85
N PHE A 38 0.66 9.77 0.00
CA PHE A 38 1.41 9.36 1.19
C PHE A 38 2.67 8.55 0.87
N LEU A 39 2.58 7.64 -0.10
CA LEU A 39 3.67 6.76 -0.52
C LEU A 39 4.11 7.07 -1.95
N GLU A 40 5.41 6.98 -2.21
CA GLU A 40 6.00 7.33 -3.48
C GLU A 40 6.75 6.15 -4.11
N ASN A 41 6.66 6.07 -5.44
CA ASN A 41 7.28 5.06 -6.27
C ASN A 41 8.80 4.98 -6.08
N ASN A 42 9.35 3.78 -5.94
CA ASN A 42 10.78 3.48 -5.79
C ASN A 42 11.50 4.20 -4.63
N ARG A 43 10.78 4.98 -3.83
CA ARG A 43 11.31 5.71 -2.67
C ARG A 43 10.96 5.01 -1.36
N ASP A 44 9.72 4.62 -1.23
CA ASP A 44 9.15 4.14 0.02
C ASP A 44 9.06 2.61 0.05
N LYS A 45 9.02 2.05 1.26
CA LYS A 45 8.96 0.60 1.49
C LYS A 45 7.83 0.29 2.47
N ALA A 46 7.13 -0.81 2.25
CA ALA A 46 6.15 -1.34 3.18
C ALA A 46 6.73 -2.49 3.99
N VAL A 47 6.38 -2.55 5.26
CA VAL A 47 6.71 -3.67 6.15
C VAL A 47 5.50 -4.57 6.26
N LEU A 48 5.67 -5.81 5.80
CA LEU A 48 4.64 -6.82 5.67
C LEU A 48 4.79 -7.87 6.76
N VAL A 49 3.64 -8.30 7.27
CA VAL A 49 3.54 -9.47 8.16
C VAL A 49 2.38 -10.35 7.70
N LYS A 50 2.46 -11.64 8.02
CA LYS A 50 1.27 -12.47 8.02
C LYS A 50 0.42 -12.09 9.23
N GLY A 51 -0.88 -11.92 9.04
CA GLY A 51 -1.78 -11.56 10.12
C GLY A 51 -3.16 -12.14 9.92
N ASP A 52 -3.87 -12.25 11.02
CA ASP A 52 -5.26 -12.66 11.04
C ASP A 52 -6.16 -11.44 11.27
N GLY A 53 -7.34 -11.49 10.67
CA GLY A 53 -8.32 -10.43 10.83
C GLY A 53 -8.06 -9.21 9.93
N LEU A 54 -9.08 -8.85 9.19
CA LEU A 54 -9.05 -7.72 8.28
C LEU A 54 -9.83 -6.56 8.89
N ARG A 55 -9.21 -5.39 8.91
CA ARG A 55 -9.86 -4.16 9.40
C ARG A 55 -9.98 -3.13 8.27
N LYS A 56 -11.15 -2.55 8.16
CA LYS A 56 -11.40 -1.46 7.21
C LYS A 56 -10.48 -0.28 7.48
N GLY A 57 -9.87 0.25 6.43
CA GLY A 57 -8.94 1.36 6.49
C GLY A 57 -7.46 0.95 6.49
N GLU A 58 -7.16 -0.32 6.72
CA GLU A 58 -5.78 -0.83 6.69
C GLU A 58 -5.29 -1.08 5.26
N PRO A 59 -4.00 -0.85 5.01
CA PRO A 59 -3.37 -1.28 3.78
C PRO A 59 -3.04 -2.77 3.84
N VAL A 60 -3.30 -3.48 2.75
CA VAL A 60 -3.02 -4.91 2.60
C VAL A 60 -2.36 -5.18 1.26
N LEU A 61 -1.59 -6.26 1.19
CA LEU A 61 -1.11 -6.84 -0.07
C LEU A 61 -2.07 -7.95 -0.47
N ALA A 62 -2.68 -7.83 -1.64
CA ALA A 62 -3.65 -8.79 -2.14
C ALA A 62 -3.46 -9.10 -3.62
N GLU A 63 -3.87 -10.30 -4.01
CA GLU A 63 -3.96 -10.74 -5.39
C GLU A 63 -5.34 -10.36 -5.94
N VAL A 64 -5.40 -9.45 -6.91
CA VAL A 64 -6.67 -8.96 -7.50
C VAL A 64 -6.98 -9.62 -8.84
N ALA A 65 -5.99 -10.24 -9.45
CA ALA A 65 -6.10 -11.11 -10.62
C ALA A 65 -4.92 -12.09 -10.59
N PRO A 66 -4.97 -13.21 -11.33
CA PRO A 66 -3.90 -14.20 -11.31
C PRO A 66 -2.51 -13.59 -11.55
N GLY A 67 -1.62 -13.69 -10.57
CA GLY A 67 -0.28 -13.13 -10.61
C GLY A 67 -0.20 -11.60 -10.48
N HIS A 68 -1.33 -10.92 -10.29
CA HIS A 68 -1.40 -9.47 -10.15
C HIS A 68 -1.62 -9.07 -8.69
N TYR A 69 -0.57 -8.59 -8.05
CA TYR A 69 -0.57 -8.20 -6.65
C TYR A 69 -0.59 -6.68 -6.51
N VAL A 70 -1.43 -6.20 -5.59
CA VAL A 70 -1.55 -4.77 -5.27
C VAL A 70 -1.42 -4.54 -3.77
N LEU A 71 -0.83 -3.42 -3.39
CA LEU A 71 -0.81 -2.94 -2.02
C LEU A 71 -1.74 -1.73 -1.94
N HIS A 72 -2.97 -1.98 -1.48
CA HIS A 72 -4.02 -0.98 -1.45
C HIS A 72 -4.74 -0.96 -0.10
N ARG A 73 -5.50 0.10 0.12
CA ARG A 73 -6.32 0.25 1.33
C ARG A 73 -7.59 -0.58 1.22
N LEU A 74 -7.91 -1.33 2.27
CA LEU A 74 -9.17 -2.05 2.41
C LEU A 74 -10.30 -1.07 2.77
N VAL A 75 -11.19 -0.79 1.82
CA VAL A 75 -12.24 0.23 1.99
C VAL A 75 -13.61 -0.35 2.32
N LYS A 76 -13.86 -1.60 1.97
CA LYS A 76 -15.11 -2.30 2.30
C LYS A 76 -14.86 -3.79 2.53
N ILE A 77 -15.55 -4.32 3.52
CA ILE A 77 -15.64 -5.76 3.81
C ILE A 77 -17.09 -6.15 3.72
N ASP A 78 -17.42 -7.12 2.89
CA ASP A 78 -18.77 -7.64 2.68
C ASP A 78 -18.72 -9.17 2.67
N GLY A 79 -18.78 -9.75 3.85
CA GLY A 79 -18.56 -11.18 4.04
C GLY A 79 -17.15 -11.59 3.55
N ASP A 80 -17.12 -12.42 2.52
CA ASP A 80 -15.88 -12.88 1.88
C ASP A 80 -15.35 -11.93 0.79
N LYS A 81 -16.18 -10.98 0.35
CA LYS A 81 -15.81 -10.02 -0.70
C LYS A 81 -15.17 -8.78 -0.10
N LEU A 82 -14.03 -8.41 -0.65
CA LEU A 82 -13.27 -7.24 -0.26
C LEU A 82 -13.24 -6.23 -1.39
N THR A 83 -13.29 -4.94 -1.01
CA THR A 83 -13.05 -3.83 -1.93
C THR A 83 -11.80 -3.10 -1.49
N LEU A 84 -10.84 -3.01 -2.39
CA LEU A 84 -9.56 -2.33 -2.23
C LEU A 84 -9.56 -1.04 -3.05
N LEU A 85 -8.90 -0.02 -2.54
CA LEU A 85 -8.71 1.23 -3.26
C LEU A 85 -7.34 1.81 -2.93
N GLY A 86 -6.49 1.97 -3.94
CA GLY A 86 -5.27 2.73 -3.81
C GLY A 86 -5.57 4.19 -3.50
N ASP A 87 -4.80 4.80 -2.61
CA ASP A 87 -5.03 6.20 -2.22
C ASP A 87 -4.87 7.17 -3.39
N GLY A 88 -4.03 6.81 -4.37
CA GLY A 88 -3.85 7.55 -5.63
C GLY A 88 -4.79 7.13 -6.76
N ASN A 89 -5.69 6.19 -6.53
CA ASN A 89 -6.61 5.66 -7.51
C ASN A 89 -8.03 6.21 -7.33
N LEU A 90 -8.81 6.17 -8.40
CA LEU A 90 -10.23 6.54 -8.40
C LEU A 90 -11.12 5.30 -8.55
N THR A 91 -10.60 4.23 -9.15
CA THR A 91 -11.33 2.98 -9.40
C THR A 91 -10.93 1.95 -8.35
N PRO A 92 -11.91 1.35 -7.65
CA PRO A 92 -11.65 0.28 -6.72
C PRO A 92 -11.37 -1.05 -7.43
N GLU A 93 -10.71 -1.94 -6.70
CA GLU A 93 -10.48 -3.33 -7.11
C GLU A 93 -11.16 -4.26 -6.11
N HIS A 94 -11.45 -5.48 -6.55
CA HIS A 94 -12.17 -6.46 -5.73
C HIS A 94 -11.36 -7.75 -5.65
N CYS A 95 -11.39 -8.36 -4.48
CA CYS A 95 -10.80 -9.67 -4.23
C CYS A 95 -11.58 -10.41 -3.14
N ARG A 96 -11.17 -11.61 -2.82
CA ARG A 96 -11.70 -12.39 -1.69
C ARG A 96 -10.76 -12.30 -0.48
N ARG A 97 -11.23 -12.76 0.68
CA ARG A 97 -10.38 -12.81 1.88
C ARG A 97 -9.11 -13.64 1.68
N ASP A 98 -9.24 -14.78 0.99
CA ASP A 98 -8.12 -15.69 0.73
C ASP A 98 -7.07 -15.11 -0.23
N ASP A 99 -7.44 -14.08 -0.97
CA ASP A 99 -6.52 -13.37 -1.87
C ASP A 99 -5.61 -12.38 -1.13
N VAL A 100 -5.91 -12.06 0.13
CA VAL A 100 -5.04 -11.21 0.96
C VAL A 100 -3.84 -12.03 1.41
N LYS A 101 -2.66 -11.61 1.00
CA LYS A 101 -1.40 -12.32 1.24
C LYS A 101 -0.63 -11.78 2.44
N ALA A 102 -0.78 -10.49 2.74
CA ALA A 102 -0.10 -9.87 3.85
C ALA A 102 -0.81 -8.61 4.37
N HIS A 103 -0.56 -8.32 5.64
CA HIS A 103 -0.90 -7.06 6.29
C HIS A 103 0.30 -6.13 6.31
N VAL A 104 0.05 -4.83 6.23
CA VAL A 104 1.09 -3.81 6.37
C VAL A 104 1.05 -3.28 7.79
N ILE A 105 2.19 -3.29 8.48
CA ILE A 105 2.31 -2.72 9.83
C ILE A 105 2.91 -1.32 9.85
N GLY A 106 3.52 -0.90 8.76
CA GLY A 106 4.09 0.44 8.63
C GLY A 106 4.89 0.61 7.35
N PHE A 107 5.47 1.79 7.24
CA PHE A 107 6.21 2.20 6.05
C PHE A 107 7.53 2.87 6.44
N TYR A 108 8.59 2.62 5.66
CA TYR A 108 9.78 3.43 5.64
C TYR A 108 9.64 4.45 4.51
N ARG A 109 9.60 5.73 4.85
CA ARG A 109 9.34 6.82 3.90
C ARG A 109 10.53 7.77 3.80
N LYS A 110 10.73 8.32 2.59
CA LYS A 110 11.73 9.36 2.32
C LYS A 110 13.16 8.97 2.75
N GLY A 111 13.50 7.69 2.67
CA GLY A 111 14.80 7.18 3.08
C GLY A 111 15.03 7.13 4.60
N ASN A 112 14.00 7.42 5.41
CA ASN A 112 14.10 7.33 6.87
C ASN A 112 14.25 5.87 7.32
N THR A 113 14.98 5.68 8.41
CA THR A 113 15.13 4.40 9.09
C THR A 113 14.09 4.16 10.18
N VAL A 114 13.28 5.17 10.49
CA VAL A 114 12.20 5.08 11.48
C VAL A 114 10.92 4.65 10.77
N LEU A 115 10.28 3.62 11.33
CA LEU A 115 9.03 3.09 10.81
C LEU A 115 7.86 4.03 11.10
N ASP A 116 7.20 4.50 10.05
CA ASP A 116 5.89 5.15 10.13
C ASP A 116 4.81 4.04 10.28
N SER A 117 4.49 3.70 11.53
CA SER A 117 3.51 2.65 11.84
C SER A 117 2.10 3.06 11.45
N ILE A 118 1.30 2.10 10.96
CA ILE A 118 -0.13 2.31 10.69
C ILE A 118 -0.95 2.56 11.97
N GLU A 119 -0.43 2.18 13.13
CA GLU A 119 -1.02 2.52 14.44
C GLU A 119 -0.60 3.91 14.93
N GLY A 120 0.36 4.53 14.27
CA GLY A 120 0.86 5.85 14.60
C GLY A 120 -0.10 6.99 14.25
N ARG A 121 0.01 8.11 14.95
CA ARG A 121 -0.83 9.30 14.72
C ARG A 121 -0.76 9.82 13.29
N LYS A 122 0.43 9.81 12.68
CA LYS A 122 0.65 10.29 11.30
C LYS A 122 -0.25 9.54 10.32
N TRP A 123 -0.22 8.21 10.35
CA TRP A 123 -1.06 7.39 9.48
C TRP A 123 -2.54 7.55 9.80
N LYS A 124 -2.92 7.54 11.08
CA LYS A 124 -4.33 7.65 11.49
C LYS A 124 -4.95 8.99 11.08
N VAL A 125 -4.25 10.10 11.28
CA VAL A 125 -4.71 11.44 10.86
C VAL A 125 -4.81 11.51 9.33
N TYR A 126 -3.77 11.10 8.61
CA TYR A 126 -3.80 11.03 7.15
C TYR A 126 -4.95 10.17 6.65
N SER A 127 -5.08 8.96 7.17
CA SER A 127 -6.11 7.98 6.77
C SER A 127 -7.52 8.52 7.00
N TRP A 128 -7.75 9.17 8.15
CA TRP A 128 -9.03 9.78 8.49
C TRP A 128 -9.42 10.89 7.51
N TRP A 129 -8.53 11.83 7.23
CA TRP A 129 -8.76 12.89 6.27
C TRP A 129 -8.92 12.35 4.86
N TRP A 130 -7.98 11.51 4.41
CA TRP A 130 -7.98 11.00 3.05
C TRP A 130 -9.20 10.15 2.69
N THR A 131 -9.73 9.43 3.66
CA THR A 131 -10.97 8.66 3.49
C THR A 131 -12.19 9.57 3.37
N ARG A 132 -12.24 10.66 4.14
CA ARG A 132 -13.36 11.65 4.09
C ARG A 132 -13.33 12.51 2.84
N LEU A 133 -12.16 12.82 2.33
CA LEU A 133 -11.97 13.62 1.11
C LEU A 133 -12.25 12.81 -0.17
N ARG A 134 -12.72 11.59 -0.06
CA ARG A 134 -13.03 10.69 -1.19
C ARG A 134 -13.88 11.36 -2.29
N PRO A 135 -14.94 12.14 -2.01
CA PRO A 135 -15.75 12.77 -3.04
C PRO A 135 -14.99 13.78 -3.92
N ILE A 136 -13.99 14.46 -3.34
CA ILE A 136 -13.16 15.45 -4.02
C ILE A 136 -11.76 14.94 -4.37
N ARG A 137 -11.46 13.68 -4.10
CA ARG A 137 -10.15 13.04 -4.30
C ARG A 137 -9.61 13.25 -5.71
N ARG A 138 -10.48 13.17 -6.71
CA ARG A 138 -10.11 13.41 -8.12
C ARG A 138 -9.42 14.75 -8.31
N TRP A 139 -9.98 15.79 -7.74
CA TRP A 139 -9.44 17.15 -7.84
C TRP A 139 -8.17 17.33 -7.02
N LEU A 140 -8.13 16.72 -5.81
CA LEU A 140 -6.94 16.73 -4.95
C LEU A 140 -5.75 16.03 -5.60
N LEU A 141 -5.96 14.88 -6.23
CA LEU A 141 -4.92 14.16 -6.96
C LEU A 141 -4.47 14.92 -8.21
N ALA A 142 -5.39 15.57 -8.93
CA ALA A 142 -5.05 16.41 -10.07
C ALA A 142 -4.19 17.60 -9.63
N PHE A 143 -4.58 18.29 -8.55
CA PHE A 143 -3.81 19.38 -7.95
C PHE A 143 -2.43 18.90 -7.50
N TYR A 144 -2.36 17.78 -6.76
CA TYR A 144 -1.10 17.20 -6.29
C TYR A 144 -0.14 16.93 -7.44
N ARG A 145 -0.61 16.27 -8.51
CA ARG A 145 0.24 15.89 -9.65
C ARG A 145 0.64 17.08 -10.53
N ARG A 146 -0.25 18.05 -10.76
CA ARG A 146 -0.04 19.13 -11.71
C ARG A 146 0.56 20.40 -11.12
N ILE A 147 0.34 20.64 -9.83
CA ILE A 147 0.74 21.87 -9.16
C ILE A 147 1.73 21.58 -8.04
N TRP A 148 1.36 20.70 -7.10
CA TRP A 148 2.19 20.47 -5.92
C TRP A 148 3.54 19.83 -6.26
N ILE A 149 3.56 18.72 -7.00
CA ILE A 149 4.81 18.01 -7.32
C ILE A 149 5.79 18.91 -8.10
N PRO A 150 5.39 19.64 -9.15
CA PRO A 150 6.31 20.54 -9.87
C PRO A 150 6.91 21.66 -9.01
N LEU A 151 6.17 22.14 -8.00
CA LEU A 151 6.61 23.26 -7.15
C LEU A 151 7.37 22.80 -5.90
N PHE A 152 6.97 21.71 -5.28
CA PHE A 152 7.43 21.31 -3.94
C PHE A 152 7.99 19.87 -3.88
N GLY A 153 7.91 19.12 -4.96
CA GLY A 153 8.27 17.71 -4.97
C GLY A 153 7.22 16.79 -4.34
N THR A 154 7.58 15.52 -4.15
CA THR A 154 6.70 14.50 -3.54
C THR A 154 6.64 14.66 -2.02
N LEU A 155 5.47 14.41 -1.44
CA LEU A 155 5.22 14.47 0.01
C LEU A 155 6.01 13.42 0.81
#